data_790e327460502c629344bd10ced25c6b
#
_entry.id   790e327460502c629344bd10ced25c6b
#
_cell.length_a   1.000
_cell.length_b   1.000
_cell.length_c   1.000
_cell.angle_alpha   90.00
_cell.angle_beta   90.00
_cell.angle_gamma   90.00
#
_symmetry.space_group_name_H-M   'P 1'
#
loop_
_entity.id
_entity.type
_entity.pdbx_description
1 polymer ?
#
loop_
_entity_poly.entity_id
_entity_poly.type
_entity_poly.pdbx_seq_one_letter_code
_entity_poly.pdbx_strand_id
1 'polypeptide(L)'
;MASYHCTVKTGAKGGALKHADYISRSGEYKNYKSREDLEFSSSGNMPSWAKENPAELWKAADEFERKNGTAYREIEIALPRELTREQRIELVEDFVQKELGDRHAYQYAIHNPPGAIDGKEQPHAHIMFCERINDGIERDPQQFFKRANSKSPEQGGA
;
A
#
# COMPACT_ATOMS: atom_id res chain seq x y z
N MET A 1 6.11 -15.78 22.15
CA MET A 1 6.93 -16.03 20.96
C MET A 1 6.34 -15.26 19.79
N ALA A 2 7.14 -14.45 19.14
CA ALA A 2 6.69 -13.72 17.97
C ALA A 2 6.40 -14.69 16.82
N SER A 3 5.26 -14.54 16.16
CA SER A 3 4.93 -15.31 14.97
C SER A 3 5.57 -14.64 13.75
N TYR A 4 6.36 -15.38 12.99
CA TYR A 4 6.92 -14.89 11.73
C TYR A 4 5.94 -15.21 10.62
N HIS A 5 5.38 -14.18 10.02
CA HIS A 5 4.47 -14.33 8.90
C HIS A 5 4.73 -13.20 7.90
N CYS A 6 4.96 -13.60 6.66
CA CYS A 6 5.09 -12.66 5.55
C CYS A 6 4.42 -13.29 4.32
N THR A 7 3.43 -12.60 3.78
CA THR A 7 2.77 -13.02 2.53
C THR A 7 2.80 -11.87 1.53
N VAL A 8 2.86 -12.23 0.24
CA VAL A 8 2.75 -11.28 -0.87
C VAL A 8 1.52 -11.66 -1.68
N LYS A 9 0.64 -10.70 -1.88
CA LYS A 9 -0.60 -10.86 -2.64
C LYS A 9 -0.62 -9.90 -3.82
N THR A 10 -1.42 -10.22 -4.83
CA THR A 10 -1.68 -9.32 -5.96
C THR A 10 -3.16 -8.97 -5.99
N GLY A 11 -3.47 -7.74 -6.37
CA GLY A 11 -4.83 -7.27 -6.54
C GLY A 11 -5.13 -6.91 -7.98
N ALA A 12 -6.26 -7.41 -8.46
CA ALA A 12 -6.75 -7.14 -9.81
C ALA A 12 -7.33 -5.73 -9.93
N LYS A 13 -7.41 -5.24 -11.16
CA LYS A 13 -8.11 -4.01 -11.50
C LYS A 13 -9.55 -4.03 -10.97
N GLY A 14 -9.97 -2.95 -10.37
CA GLY A 14 -11.31 -2.76 -9.81
C GLY A 14 -11.41 -2.94 -8.30
N GLY A 15 -10.36 -3.40 -7.63
CA GLY A 15 -10.35 -3.62 -6.21
C GLY A 15 -9.34 -2.80 -5.41
N ALA A 16 -8.51 -1.99 -6.07
CA ALA A 16 -7.40 -1.31 -5.41
C ALA A 16 -7.88 -0.23 -4.42
N LEU A 17 -8.76 0.65 -4.86
CA LEU A 17 -9.29 1.71 -3.99
C LEU A 17 -10.02 1.12 -2.78
N LYS A 18 -10.88 0.15 -3.01
CA LYS A 18 -11.64 -0.52 -1.94
C LYS A 18 -10.73 -1.16 -0.91
N HIS A 19 -9.67 -1.82 -1.36
CA HIS A 19 -8.71 -2.46 -0.46
C HIS A 19 -7.88 -1.42 0.31
N ALA A 20 -7.43 -0.35 -0.35
CA ALA A 20 -6.72 0.74 0.30
C ALA A 20 -7.58 1.41 1.39
N ASP A 21 -8.84 1.68 1.10
CA ASP A 21 -9.78 2.22 2.06
C ASP A 21 -10.00 1.26 3.23
N TYR A 22 -10.09 -0.03 2.96
CA TYR A 22 -10.23 -1.05 3.99
C TYR A 22 -9.04 -1.07 4.94
N ILE A 23 -7.80 -1.15 4.46
CA ILE A 23 -6.63 -1.22 5.33
C ILE A 23 -6.40 0.09 6.12
N SER A 24 -6.69 1.24 5.53
CA SER A 24 -6.54 2.55 6.18
C SER A 24 -7.78 2.99 6.97
N ARG A 25 -8.83 2.19 6.99
CA ARG A 25 -10.11 2.51 7.65
C ARG A 25 -10.66 3.85 7.18
N SER A 26 -10.65 4.09 5.88
CA SER A 26 -11.15 5.31 5.23
C SER A 26 -12.31 4.99 4.29
N GLY A 27 -12.83 5.98 3.57
CA GLY A 27 -13.94 5.81 2.64
C GLY A 27 -15.17 5.19 3.32
N GLU A 28 -15.71 4.13 2.72
CA GLU A 28 -16.87 3.40 3.27
C GLU A 28 -16.56 2.67 4.58
N TYR A 29 -15.28 2.44 4.89
CA TYR A 29 -14.83 1.76 6.12
C TYR A 29 -14.51 2.71 7.26
N LYS A 30 -14.78 4.00 7.11
CA LYS A 30 -14.50 5.02 8.11
C LYS A 30 -15.11 4.73 9.49
N ASN A 31 -16.29 4.12 9.50
CA ASN A 31 -17.01 3.76 10.72
C ASN A 31 -17.01 2.26 11.01
N TYR A 32 -16.11 1.51 10.36
CA TYR A 32 -16.03 0.06 10.55
C TYR A 32 -15.60 -0.29 11.98
N LYS A 33 -16.17 -1.35 12.55
CA LYS A 33 -15.93 -1.75 13.95
C LYS A 33 -14.45 -1.97 14.27
N SER A 34 -13.68 -2.49 13.32
CA SER A 34 -12.25 -2.72 13.48
C SER A 34 -11.39 -1.46 13.29
N ARG A 35 -12.00 -0.28 13.19
CA ARG A 35 -11.26 0.98 13.14
C ARG A 35 -10.35 1.16 14.35
N GLU A 36 -10.76 0.63 15.49
CA GLU A 36 -10.00 0.71 16.74
C GLU A 36 -8.68 -0.07 16.69
N ASP A 37 -8.54 -1.03 15.75
CA ASP A 37 -7.31 -1.79 15.59
C ASP A 37 -6.26 -1.07 14.73
N LEU A 38 -6.63 -0.01 14.03
CA LEU A 38 -5.70 0.79 13.23
C LEU A 38 -4.78 1.59 14.14
N GLU A 39 -3.50 1.29 14.09
CA GLU A 39 -2.47 1.95 14.89
C GLU A 39 -1.84 3.13 14.16
N PHE A 40 -1.58 2.97 12.86
CA PHE A 40 -0.93 3.99 12.04
C PHE A 40 -1.14 3.68 10.55
N SER A 41 -1.18 4.71 9.72
CA SER A 41 -1.14 4.57 8.26
C SER A 41 -0.34 5.71 7.64
N SER A 42 0.32 5.42 6.52
CA SER A 42 1.11 6.40 5.79
C SER A 42 1.23 6.00 4.32
N SER A 43 1.76 6.90 3.51
CA SER A 43 2.00 6.68 2.09
C SER A 43 3.25 7.41 1.65
N GLY A 44 3.79 7.04 0.49
CA GLY A 44 4.96 7.71 -0.06
C GLY A 44 5.16 7.41 -1.54
N ASN A 45 6.09 8.13 -2.14
CA ASN A 45 6.49 8.00 -3.54
C ASN A 45 5.32 8.19 -4.54
N MET A 46 4.28 8.90 -4.12
CA MET A 46 3.11 9.13 -4.96
C MET A 46 3.45 10.04 -6.15
N PRO A 47 2.85 9.81 -7.32
CA PRO A 47 2.91 10.80 -8.40
C PRO A 47 2.28 12.11 -7.95
N SER A 48 2.62 13.22 -8.62
CA SER A 48 2.23 14.57 -8.20
C SER A 48 0.72 14.72 -7.98
N TRP A 49 -0.10 14.09 -8.82
CA TRP A 49 -1.56 14.15 -8.76
C TRP A 49 -2.18 13.31 -7.63
N ALA A 50 -1.38 12.50 -6.93
CA ALA A 50 -1.85 11.66 -5.81
C ALA A 50 -1.15 11.98 -4.48
N LYS A 51 -0.27 12.98 -4.43
CA LYS A 51 0.48 13.33 -3.20
C LYS A 51 -0.42 13.76 -2.05
N GLU A 52 -1.44 14.57 -2.34
CA GLU A 52 -2.36 15.08 -1.33
C GLU A 52 -3.39 14.02 -0.88
N ASN A 53 -3.70 13.09 -1.77
CA ASN A 53 -4.67 12.02 -1.49
C ASN A 53 -4.24 10.73 -2.16
N PRO A 54 -3.64 9.78 -1.42
CA PRO A 54 -3.20 8.49 -1.97
C PRO A 54 -4.30 7.67 -2.63
N ALA A 55 -5.56 7.87 -2.24
CA ALA A 55 -6.70 7.20 -2.85
C ALA A 55 -6.81 7.48 -4.35
N GLU A 56 -6.32 8.61 -4.82
CA GLU A 56 -6.32 8.95 -6.25
C GLU A 56 -5.44 7.98 -7.06
N LEU A 57 -4.33 7.49 -6.50
CA LEU A 57 -3.51 6.47 -7.16
C LEU A 57 -4.30 5.17 -7.38
N TRP A 58 -4.97 4.70 -6.35
CA TRP A 58 -5.69 3.43 -6.41
C TRP A 58 -6.94 3.53 -7.27
N LYS A 59 -7.61 4.67 -7.25
CA LYS A 59 -8.72 4.98 -8.16
C LYS A 59 -8.26 4.97 -9.61
N ALA A 60 -7.13 5.59 -9.91
CA ALA A 60 -6.55 5.60 -11.25
C ALA A 60 -6.10 4.20 -11.68
N ALA A 61 -5.53 3.42 -10.78
CA ALA A 61 -5.18 2.01 -11.07
C ALA A 61 -6.42 1.21 -11.47
N ASP A 62 -7.52 1.36 -10.74
CA ASP A 62 -8.78 0.67 -11.04
C ASP A 62 -9.39 1.13 -12.37
N GLU A 63 -9.19 2.38 -12.76
CA GLU A 63 -9.74 2.94 -13.99
C GLU A 63 -8.87 2.64 -15.22
N PHE A 64 -7.56 2.85 -15.13
CA PHE A 64 -6.67 2.89 -16.27
C PHE A 64 -5.75 1.68 -16.45
N GLU A 65 -5.57 0.84 -15.44
CA GLU A 65 -4.76 -0.37 -15.60
C GLU A 65 -5.39 -1.30 -16.64
N ARG A 66 -4.58 -2.14 -17.28
CA ARG A 66 -5.06 -3.11 -18.26
C ARG A 66 -6.07 -4.07 -17.62
N LYS A 67 -7.01 -4.57 -18.41
CA LYS A 67 -8.09 -5.46 -17.95
C LYS A 67 -7.59 -6.63 -17.08
N ASN A 68 -6.47 -7.24 -17.48
CA ASN A 68 -5.86 -8.37 -16.77
C ASN A 68 -4.57 -7.97 -16.06
N GLY A 69 -4.37 -6.65 -15.82
CA GLY A 69 -3.20 -6.14 -15.13
C GLY A 69 -3.33 -6.22 -13.62
N THR A 70 -2.18 -6.15 -12.96
CA THR A 70 -2.11 -6.07 -11.50
C THR A 70 -2.25 -4.60 -11.09
N ALA A 71 -3.31 -4.28 -10.35
CA ALA A 71 -3.55 -2.91 -9.87
C ALA A 71 -2.66 -2.57 -8.68
N TYR A 72 -2.35 -3.56 -7.84
CA TYR A 72 -1.45 -3.40 -6.69
C TYR A 72 -0.85 -4.72 -6.28
N ARG A 73 0.25 -4.65 -5.54
CA ARG A 73 0.75 -5.76 -4.72
C ARG A 73 0.64 -5.38 -3.26
N GLU A 74 0.49 -6.38 -2.41
CA GLU A 74 0.45 -6.18 -0.97
C GLU A 74 1.42 -7.13 -0.29
N ILE A 75 2.22 -6.59 0.61
CA ILE A 75 3.06 -7.36 1.53
C ILE A 75 2.41 -7.26 2.91
N GLU A 76 2.06 -8.39 3.49
CA GLU A 76 1.52 -8.47 4.84
C GLU A 76 2.57 -9.11 5.74
N ILE A 77 2.94 -8.39 6.81
CA ILE A 77 4.03 -8.79 7.72
C ILE A 77 3.53 -8.78 9.15
N ALA A 78 3.73 -9.88 9.88
CA ALA A 78 3.55 -9.90 11.33
C ALA A 78 4.68 -9.11 11.99
N LEU A 79 4.32 -8.27 12.95
CA LEU A 79 5.27 -7.45 13.71
C LEU A 79 5.44 -8.02 15.13
N PRO A 80 6.64 -7.90 15.75
CA PRO A 80 6.82 -8.33 17.11
C PRO A 80 5.92 -7.56 18.09
N ARG A 81 5.17 -8.28 18.90
CA ARG A 81 4.27 -7.67 19.91
C ARG A 81 5.04 -6.97 21.04
N GLU A 82 6.30 -7.33 21.23
CA GLU A 82 7.18 -6.76 22.25
C GLU A 82 7.61 -5.33 21.93
N LEU A 83 7.49 -4.92 20.66
CA LEU A 83 7.84 -3.56 20.22
C LEU A 83 6.76 -2.56 20.65
N THR A 84 7.18 -1.33 20.94
CA THR A 84 6.25 -0.22 21.11
C THR A 84 5.63 0.17 19.77
N ARG A 85 4.57 0.98 19.80
CA ARG A 85 3.94 1.54 18.60
C ARG A 85 4.97 2.25 17.72
N GLU A 86 5.80 3.09 18.32
CA GLU A 86 6.84 3.88 17.64
C GLU A 86 7.90 2.97 17.00
N GLN A 87 8.30 1.92 17.70
CA GLN A 87 9.26 0.94 17.17
C GLN A 87 8.66 0.14 16.02
N ARG A 88 7.37 -0.19 16.05
CA ARG A 88 6.70 -0.86 14.93
C ARG A 88 6.63 0.04 13.70
N ILE A 89 6.33 1.33 13.89
CA ILE A 89 6.32 2.31 12.78
C ILE A 89 7.73 2.41 12.18
N GLU A 90 8.76 2.55 12.99
CA GLU A 90 10.15 2.63 12.54
C GLU A 90 10.57 1.37 11.76
N LEU A 91 10.20 0.20 12.24
CA LEU A 91 10.50 -1.08 11.59
C LEU A 91 9.84 -1.15 10.20
N VAL A 92 8.57 -0.77 10.08
CA VAL A 92 7.85 -0.77 8.79
C VAL A 92 8.44 0.27 7.85
N GLU A 93 8.76 1.47 8.33
CA GLU A 93 9.40 2.51 7.52
C GLU A 93 10.76 2.05 6.99
N ASP A 94 11.57 1.42 7.80
CA ASP A 94 12.87 0.87 7.39
C ASP A 94 12.71 -0.23 6.32
N PHE A 95 11.75 -1.13 6.51
CA PHE A 95 11.43 -2.17 5.54
C PHE A 95 10.98 -1.58 4.20
N VAL A 96 10.06 -0.62 4.23
CA VAL A 96 9.55 0.05 3.03
C VAL A 96 10.69 0.75 2.30
N GLN A 97 11.56 1.45 3.03
CA GLN A 97 12.71 2.17 2.44
C GLN A 97 13.69 1.21 1.76
N LYS A 98 13.95 0.06 2.35
CA LYS A 98 14.86 -0.94 1.80
C LYS A 98 14.26 -1.67 0.59
N GLU A 99 12.99 -2.04 0.66
CA GLU A 99 12.36 -2.86 -0.38
C GLU A 99 11.80 -2.04 -1.54
N LEU A 100 11.19 -0.91 -1.27
CA LEU A 100 10.56 -0.06 -2.28
C LEU A 100 11.40 1.16 -2.65
N GLY A 101 12.20 1.68 -1.70
CA GLY A 101 13.02 2.86 -1.90
C GLY A 101 12.19 4.05 -2.33
N ASP A 102 12.65 4.73 -3.39
CA ASP A 102 11.95 5.85 -4.04
C ASP A 102 11.26 5.43 -5.35
N ARG A 103 11.25 4.13 -5.65
CA ARG A 103 10.84 3.59 -6.96
C ARG A 103 9.35 3.33 -7.09
N HIS A 104 8.70 2.87 -6.03
CA HIS A 104 7.30 2.44 -6.07
C HIS A 104 6.44 3.27 -5.14
N ALA A 105 5.32 3.78 -5.66
CA ALA A 105 4.30 4.41 -4.84
C ALA A 105 3.68 3.37 -3.90
N TYR A 106 3.49 3.74 -2.63
CA TYR A 106 2.98 2.83 -1.61
C TYR A 106 2.03 3.51 -0.64
N GLN A 107 1.21 2.70 -0.04
CA GLN A 107 0.39 3.05 1.12
C GLN A 107 0.41 1.88 2.08
N TYR A 108 0.68 2.12 3.36
CA TYR A 108 0.66 1.06 4.34
C TYR A 108 -0.20 1.41 5.55
N ALA A 109 -0.63 0.38 6.26
CA ALA A 109 -1.34 0.50 7.53
C ALA A 109 -0.82 -0.53 8.51
N ILE A 110 -0.71 -0.14 9.78
CA ILE A 110 -0.37 -1.03 10.88
C ILE A 110 -1.64 -1.26 11.67
N HIS A 111 -2.03 -2.52 11.81
CA HIS A 111 -3.16 -2.97 12.61
C HIS A 111 -2.65 -3.71 13.83
N ASN A 112 -3.33 -3.53 14.96
CA ASN A 112 -2.98 -4.22 16.19
C ASN A 112 -4.24 -4.75 16.90
N PRO A 113 -4.94 -5.74 16.29
CA PRO A 113 -6.11 -6.33 16.91
C PRO A 113 -5.72 -7.28 18.04
N PRO A 114 -6.63 -7.55 19.00
CA PRO A 114 -6.43 -8.62 19.97
C PRO A 114 -6.44 -9.99 19.28
N GLY A 115 -5.58 -10.89 19.73
CA GLY A 115 -5.54 -12.26 19.22
C GLY A 115 -6.79 -13.05 19.58
N ALA A 116 -7.24 -13.89 18.65
CA ALA A 116 -8.46 -14.70 18.82
C ALA A 116 -8.32 -15.80 19.90
N ILE A 117 -7.09 -16.29 20.14
CA ILE A 117 -6.83 -17.40 21.04
C ILE A 117 -6.54 -16.95 22.47
N ASP A 118 -5.66 -15.94 22.64
CA ASP A 118 -5.15 -15.53 23.95
C ASP A 118 -5.50 -14.08 24.31
N GLY A 119 -6.19 -13.35 23.44
CA GLY A 119 -6.54 -11.95 23.63
C GLY A 119 -5.34 -10.98 23.62
N LYS A 120 -4.13 -11.47 23.36
CA LYS A 120 -2.93 -10.64 23.28
C LYS A 120 -2.84 -9.92 21.95
N GLU A 121 -2.07 -8.84 21.91
CA GLU A 121 -1.82 -8.06 20.70
C GLU A 121 -1.25 -8.91 19.56
N GLN A 122 -1.72 -8.64 18.34
CA GLN A 122 -1.22 -9.28 17.11
C GLN A 122 -0.93 -8.22 16.06
N PRO A 123 0.09 -7.37 16.28
CA PRO A 123 0.39 -6.31 15.34
C PRO A 123 0.88 -6.86 14.00
N HIS A 124 0.38 -6.27 12.91
CA HIS A 124 0.79 -6.60 11.56
C HIS A 124 0.68 -5.38 10.65
N ALA A 125 1.48 -5.38 9.59
CA ALA A 125 1.46 -4.32 8.59
C ALA A 125 0.92 -4.84 7.27
N HIS A 126 0.09 -4.03 6.62
CA HIS A 126 -0.33 -4.21 5.23
C HIS A 126 0.34 -3.12 4.40
N ILE A 127 1.21 -3.51 3.47
CA ILE A 127 1.96 -2.58 2.62
C ILE A 127 1.49 -2.80 1.18
N MET A 128 0.63 -1.90 0.69
CA MET A 128 0.21 -1.87 -0.71
C MET A 128 1.21 -1.05 -1.51
N PHE A 129 1.61 -1.54 -2.67
CA PHE A 129 2.44 -0.77 -3.58
C PHE A 129 2.06 -0.98 -5.03
N CYS A 130 2.38 0.01 -5.85
CA CYS A 130 2.20 -0.03 -7.29
C CYS A 130 3.45 -0.58 -7.94
N GLU A 131 3.31 -1.51 -8.89
CA GLU A 131 4.44 -2.07 -9.63
C GLU A 131 5.10 -1.05 -10.57
N ARG A 132 4.38 0.01 -10.92
CA ARG A 132 4.90 1.08 -11.78
C ARG A 132 6.09 1.77 -11.13
N ILE A 133 7.12 2.05 -11.93
CA ILE A 133 8.38 2.62 -11.43
C ILE A 133 8.36 4.14 -11.58
N ASN A 134 8.66 4.83 -10.51
CA ASN A 134 8.85 6.27 -10.53
C ASN A 134 10.20 6.59 -11.20
N ASP A 135 10.15 7.04 -12.43
CA ASP A 135 11.32 7.37 -13.25
C ASP A 135 11.61 8.88 -13.34
N GLY A 136 10.88 9.68 -12.56
CA GLY A 136 11.03 11.15 -12.57
C GLY A 136 10.29 11.87 -13.68
N ILE A 137 9.62 11.13 -14.58
CA ILE A 137 8.83 11.74 -15.66
C ILE A 137 7.41 12.00 -15.17
N GLU A 138 6.92 13.23 -15.31
CA GLU A 138 5.56 13.60 -14.99
C GLU A 138 4.61 13.00 -16.03
N ARG A 139 3.57 12.31 -15.55
CA ARG A 139 2.52 11.71 -16.36
C ARG A 139 1.16 11.97 -15.73
N ASP A 140 0.13 12.22 -16.56
CA ASP A 140 -1.24 12.23 -16.04
C ASP A 140 -1.66 10.81 -15.62
N PRO A 141 -2.77 10.66 -14.88
CA PRO A 141 -3.20 9.35 -14.38
C PRO A 141 -3.37 8.30 -15.47
N GLN A 142 -3.94 8.66 -16.61
CA GLN A 142 -4.17 7.74 -17.71
C GLN A 142 -2.85 7.25 -18.33
N GLN A 143 -1.91 8.17 -18.56
CA GLN A 143 -0.61 7.83 -19.12
C GLN A 143 0.23 6.99 -18.16
N PHE A 144 0.16 7.28 -16.87
CA PHE A 144 0.90 6.56 -15.84
C PHE A 144 0.69 5.04 -15.94
N PHE A 145 -0.52 4.60 -16.24
CA PHE A 145 -0.88 3.19 -16.32
C PHE A 145 -0.81 2.59 -17.73
N LYS A 146 -0.32 3.33 -18.72
CA LYS A 146 -0.04 2.78 -20.05
C LYS A 146 1.14 1.81 -20.03
N ARG A 147 1.30 1.05 -21.11
CA ARG A 147 2.48 0.21 -21.31
C ARG A 147 3.74 1.09 -21.34
N ALA A 148 4.76 0.67 -20.63
CA ALA A 148 6.07 1.34 -20.67
C ALA A 148 6.65 1.31 -22.09
N ASN A 149 7.34 2.38 -22.47
CA ASN A 149 8.02 2.50 -23.74
C ASN A 149 9.51 2.73 -23.49
N SER A 150 10.31 1.67 -23.60
CA SER A 150 11.74 1.72 -23.31
C SER A 150 12.54 2.60 -24.28
N LYS A 151 12.02 2.84 -25.49
CA LYS A 151 12.69 3.70 -26.48
C LYS A 151 12.38 5.18 -26.29
N SER A 152 11.19 5.48 -25.81
CA SER A 152 10.72 6.84 -25.54
C SER A 152 9.88 6.85 -24.27
N PRO A 153 10.54 6.81 -23.09
CA PRO A 153 9.85 6.68 -21.80
C PRO A 153 8.78 7.76 -21.56
N GLU A 154 8.99 8.96 -22.06
CA GLU A 154 8.05 10.08 -21.94
C GLU A 154 6.74 9.87 -22.71
N GLN A 155 6.71 8.93 -23.65
CA GLN A 155 5.52 8.58 -24.41
C GLN A 155 4.78 7.36 -23.86
N GLY A 156 5.40 6.64 -22.95
CA GLY A 156 4.86 5.45 -22.32
C GLY A 156 4.37 5.67 -20.92
N GLY A 157 3.96 4.57 -20.27
CA GLY A 157 3.61 4.55 -18.86
C GLY A 157 4.83 4.45 -17.95
N ALA A 158 4.56 4.58 -16.64
CA ALA A 158 5.57 4.46 -15.59
C ALA A 158 6.02 3.02 -15.37
#